data_c3719b8f057b4e938b0d3c5737ea8f22
#
_entry.id   c3719b8f057b4e938b0d3c5737ea8f22
#
_cell.length_a   1.000
_cell.length_b   1.000
_cell.length_c   1.000
_cell.angle_alpha   90.00
_cell.angle_beta   90.00
_cell.angle_gamma   90.00
#
_symmetry.space_group_name_H-M   'P 1'
#
loop_
_entity.id
_entity.type
_entity.pdbx_description
1 polymer ?
#
loop_
_entity_poly.entity_id
_entity_poly.type
_entity_poly.pdbx_seq_one_letter_code
_entity_poly.pdbx_strand_id
1 'polypeptide(L)'
;VTCYKLPEHESITIATPFKEQGCFFLTQKLNCLATEGTVVAGNEKYTFTKDKTFTVLDWGRGVWPHTNTWYWGNGSTYLDGKLFGFELTWGFGDESNATETAIFYDGKCHKIGAVHLEKDPEDGAGWMNEWHFISEDGRLDLTMKPYYDHYTNLLPLNLFGMKTHQVHGLWSGKVVLDDGTELN
;
A
#
# COMPACT_ATOMS: atom_id res chain seq x y z
N VAL A 1 1.49 2.57 21.08
CA VAL A 1 0.30 3.03 20.34
C VAL A 1 -0.78 1.96 20.36
N THR A 2 -2.03 2.36 20.22
CA THR A 2 -3.20 1.47 20.13
C THR A 2 -3.89 1.72 18.80
N CYS A 3 -4.10 0.65 18.03
CA CYS A 3 -4.79 0.68 16.74
C CYS A 3 -6.20 0.10 16.92
N TYR A 4 -7.19 0.74 16.32
CA TYR A 4 -8.60 0.39 16.48
C TYR A 4 -9.17 -0.13 15.16
N LYS A 5 -9.68 -1.36 15.22
CA LYS A 5 -10.43 -1.97 14.14
C LYS A 5 -11.92 -1.81 14.42
N LEU A 6 -12.70 -1.35 13.44
CA LEU A 6 -14.16 -1.39 13.52
C LEU A 6 -14.65 -2.85 13.45
N PRO A 7 -15.80 -3.19 14.07
CA PRO A 7 -16.36 -4.56 14.05
C PRO A 7 -16.53 -5.11 12.65
N GLU A 8 -17.07 -4.31 11.72
CA GLU A 8 -17.34 -4.70 10.32
C GLU A 8 -16.20 -4.39 9.37
N HIS A 9 -15.01 -4.05 9.88
CA HIS A 9 -13.87 -3.64 9.04
C HIS A 9 -13.37 -4.83 8.21
N GLU A 10 -13.52 -4.73 6.90
CA GLU A 10 -13.07 -5.74 5.95
C GLU A 10 -11.57 -5.65 5.71
N SER A 11 -10.98 -6.72 5.23
CA SER A 11 -9.55 -6.83 4.92
C SER A 11 -9.34 -7.62 3.63
N ILE A 12 -8.18 -7.46 3.02
CA ILE A 12 -7.73 -8.35 1.95
C ILE A 12 -7.00 -9.53 2.59
N THR A 13 -7.34 -10.74 2.15
CA THR A 13 -6.55 -11.94 2.45
C THR A 13 -6.39 -12.70 1.14
N ILE A 14 -5.16 -12.92 0.72
CA ILE A 14 -4.83 -13.52 -0.58
C ILE A 14 -3.61 -14.42 -0.48
N ALA A 15 -3.61 -15.51 -1.27
CA ALA A 15 -2.44 -16.35 -1.50
C ALA A 15 -1.98 -16.18 -2.95
N THR A 16 -0.79 -15.65 -3.13
CA THR A 16 -0.20 -15.37 -4.44
C THR A 16 0.92 -16.38 -4.72
N PRO A 17 0.85 -17.16 -5.79
CA PRO A 17 1.96 -18.05 -6.18
C PRO A 17 3.07 -17.25 -6.87
N PHE A 18 4.28 -17.78 -6.82
CA PHE A 18 5.38 -17.33 -7.68
C PHE A 18 5.58 -18.34 -8.83
N LYS A 19 6.36 -17.93 -9.85
CA LYS A 19 6.70 -18.82 -10.96
C LYS A 19 7.54 -20.02 -10.52
N GLU A 20 8.33 -19.85 -9.47
CA GLU A 20 9.15 -20.89 -8.89
C GLU A 20 8.29 -21.89 -8.12
N GLN A 21 8.42 -23.17 -8.47
CA GLN A 21 7.66 -24.24 -7.85
C GLN A 21 7.83 -24.26 -6.33
N GLY A 22 6.71 -24.27 -5.61
CA GLY A 22 6.67 -24.30 -4.14
C GLY A 22 6.84 -22.93 -3.49
N CYS A 23 7.07 -21.86 -4.27
CA CYS A 23 7.09 -20.50 -3.76
C CYS A 23 5.69 -19.90 -3.77
N PHE A 24 5.31 -19.30 -2.66
CA PHE A 24 4.03 -18.60 -2.50
C PHE A 24 4.12 -17.56 -1.39
N PHE A 25 3.18 -16.63 -1.41
CA PHE A 25 2.97 -15.63 -0.37
C PHE A 25 1.51 -15.61 0.05
N LEU A 26 1.24 -15.77 1.34
CA LEU A 26 -0.07 -15.55 1.95
C LEU A 26 -0.01 -14.26 2.74
N THR A 27 -0.88 -13.33 2.45
CA THR A 27 -0.92 -12.03 3.13
C THR A 27 -2.31 -11.66 3.63
N GLN A 28 -2.35 -10.83 4.65
CA GLN A 28 -3.53 -10.09 5.07
C GLN A 28 -3.18 -8.61 5.18
N LYS A 29 -3.95 -7.77 4.50
CA LYS A 29 -3.86 -6.31 4.57
C LYS A 29 -5.10 -5.78 5.28
N LEU A 30 -4.89 -4.96 6.29
CA LEU A 30 -5.95 -4.27 7.01
C LEU A 30 -5.58 -2.79 7.09
N ASN A 31 -6.29 -1.98 6.33
CA ASN A 31 -6.03 -0.55 6.20
C ASN A 31 -6.92 0.30 7.12
N CYS A 32 -6.67 1.59 7.23
CA CYS A 32 -7.49 2.58 7.94
C CYS A 32 -7.70 2.31 9.44
N LEU A 33 -6.75 1.70 10.14
CA LEU A 33 -6.85 1.51 11.58
C LEU A 33 -6.60 2.84 12.30
N ALA A 34 -7.64 3.48 12.81
CA ALA A 34 -7.51 4.70 13.60
C ALA A 34 -6.58 4.44 14.80
N THR A 35 -5.60 5.31 15.01
CA THR A 35 -4.50 5.04 15.93
C THR A 35 -4.28 6.18 16.91
N GLU A 36 -4.04 5.85 18.17
CA GLU A 36 -3.64 6.82 19.18
C GLU A 36 -2.48 6.31 20.04
N GLY A 37 -1.80 7.24 20.68
CA GLY A 37 -0.72 6.91 21.59
C GLY A 37 0.48 7.84 21.48
N THR A 38 1.61 7.34 21.96
CA THR A 38 2.85 8.10 21.99
C THR A 38 4.03 7.22 21.59
N VAL A 39 4.93 7.78 20.80
CA VAL A 39 6.22 7.17 20.46
C VAL A 39 7.32 8.14 20.90
N VAL A 40 8.37 7.60 21.50
CA VAL A 40 9.59 8.32 21.82
C VAL A 40 10.72 7.79 20.96
N ALA A 41 11.35 8.67 20.18
CA ALA A 41 12.48 8.37 19.34
C ALA A 41 13.63 9.34 19.66
N GLY A 42 14.68 8.81 20.27
CA GLY A 42 15.74 9.66 20.82
C GLY A 42 15.20 10.58 21.91
N ASN A 43 15.35 11.89 21.72
CA ASN A 43 14.85 12.92 22.63
C ASN A 43 13.48 13.49 22.22
N GLU A 44 12.94 13.04 21.12
CA GLU A 44 11.67 13.53 20.56
C GLU A 44 10.49 12.66 21.01
N LYS A 45 9.38 13.32 21.34
CA LYS A 45 8.12 12.67 21.71
C LYS A 45 7.04 13.03 20.70
N TYR A 46 6.49 12.02 20.06
CA TYR A 46 5.41 12.13 19.08
C TYR A 46 4.11 11.62 19.69
N THR A 47 3.06 12.43 19.65
CA THR A 47 1.73 12.08 20.15
C THR A 47 0.78 11.92 18.95
N PHE A 48 0.10 10.79 18.90
CA PHE A 48 -0.85 10.43 17.86
C PHE A 48 -2.27 10.47 18.38
N THR A 49 -3.20 10.92 17.53
CA THR A 49 -4.63 11.00 17.85
C THR A 49 -5.45 10.30 16.76
N LYS A 50 -6.55 9.67 17.14
CA LYS A 50 -7.39 8.85 16.24
C LYS A 50 -7.93 9.59 15.02
N ASP A 51 -8.11 10.89 15.14
CA ASP A 51 -8.64 11.75 14.08
C ASP A 51 -7.62 12.10 12.98
N LYS A 52 -6.34 11.82 13.24
CA LYS A 52 -5.24 12.23 12.34
C LYS A 52 -4.23 11.14 12.05
N THR A 53 -4.36 9.99 12.70
CA THR A 53 -3.34 8.94 12.61
C THR A 53 -3.98 7.61 12.29
N PHE A 54 -3.38 6.95 11.31
CA PHE A 54 -3.82 5.64 10.84
C PHE A 54 -2.65 4.66 10.84
N THR A 55 -2.98 3.40 11.03
CA THR A 55 -2.05 2.27 10.89
C THR A 55 -2.59 1.33 9.82
N VAL A 56 -1.67 0.77 9.07
CA VAL A 56 -1.91 -0.37 8.17
C VAL A 56 -1.28 -1.60 8.81
N LEU A 57 -2.04 -2.68 8.88
CA LEU A 57 -1.49 -4.00 9.20
C LEU A 57 -1.19 -4.72 7.89
N ASP A 58 0.08 -4.96 7.65
CA ASP A 58 0.56 -5.86 6.61
C ASP A 58 1.16 -7.08 7.29
N TRP A 59 0.47 -8.20 7.20
CA TRP A 59 0.93 -9.47 7.74
C TRP A 59 1.02 -10.50 6.62
N GLY A 60 2.10 -11.26 6.61
CA GLY A 60 2.26 -12.30 5.62
C GLY A 60 3.18 -13.43 6.05
N ARG A 61 3.05 -14.55 5.35
CA ARG A 61 3.95 -15.69 5.44
C ARG A 61 4.03 -16.41 4.10
N GLY A 62 5.16 -17.06 3.84
CA GLY A 62 5.31 -17.78 2.59
C GLY A 62 6.70 -18.38 2.41
N VAL A 63 6.94 -18.79 1.20
CA VAL A 63 8.26 -19.22 0.71
C VAL A 63 8.53 -18.36 -0.51
N TRP A 64 9.48 -17.43 -0.37
CA TRP A 64 9.81 -16.48 -1.44
C TRP A 64 10.88 -17.04 -2.36
N PRO A 65 10.87 -16.65 -3.65
CA PRO A 65 12.02 -16.90 -4.55
C PRO A 65 13.26 -16.15 -4.04
N HIS A 66 14.42 -16.56 -4.52
CA HIS A 66 15.68 -15.92 -4.14
C HIS A 66 15.76 -14.44 -4.53
N THR A 67 15.16 -14.10 -5.65
CA THR A 67 15.13 -12.71 -6.14
C THR A 67 13.70 -12.33 -6.49
N ASN A 68 13.25 -11.18 -6.02
CA ASN A 68 11.97 -10.60 -6.34
C ASN A 68 12.04 -9.07 -6.28
N THR A 69 11.26 -8.42 -7.13
CA THR A 69 11.03 -6.97 -7.10
C THR A 69 9.54 -6.74 -7.05
N TRP A 70 9.09 -5.86 -6.17
CA TRP A 70 7.67 -5.51 -6.05
C TRP A 70 7.50 -4.05 -5.70
N TYR A 71 6.31 -3.57 -5.95
CA TYR A 71 5.86 -2.26 -5.52
C TYR A 71 4.65 -2.40 -4.61
N TRP A 72 4.60 -1.57 -3.61
CA TRP A 72 3.48 -1.50 -2.68
C TRP A 72 3.25 -0.06 -2.28
N GLY A 73 2.01 0.37 -2.41
CA GLY A 73 1.57 1.70 -1.99
C GLY A 73 0.33 1.61 -1.13
N ASN A 74 0.22 2.47 -0.15
CA ASN A 74 -0.97 2.60 0.67
C ASN A 74 -1.18 4.04 1.12
N GLY A 75 -2.42 4.35 1.45
CA GLY A 75 -2.80 5.61 2.05
C GLY A 75 -4.01 5.45 2.93
N SER A 76 -4.17 6.35 3.90
CA SER A 76 -5.33 6.39 4.78
C SER A 76 -5.64 7.82 5.17
N THR A 77 -6.92 8.16 5.18
CA THR A 77 -7.43 9.47 5.61
C THR A 77 -8.89 9.37 6.03
N TYR A 78 -9.47 10.49 6.44
CA TYR A 78 -10.92 10.68 6.44
C TYR A 78 -11.33 11.44 5.17
N LEU A 79 -12.33 10.94 4.47
CA LEU A 79 -12.97 11.59 3.34
C LEU A 79 -14.47 11.71 3.67
N ASP A 80 -15.00 12.93 3.70
CA ASP A 80 -16.38 13.24 4.10
C ASP A 80 -16.79 12.64 5.47
N GLY A 81 -15.85 12.61 6.41
CA GLY A 81 -16.05 12.08 7.75
C GLY A 81 -16.03 10.56 7.85
N LYS A 82 -15.79 9.84 6.77
CA LYS A 82 -15.66 8.39 6.70
C LYS A 82 -14.21 7.98 6.50
N LEU A 83 -13.86 6.81 7.02
CA LEU A 83 -12.54 6.22 6.78
C LEU A 83 -12.36 5.91 5.29
N PHE A 84 -11.30 6.40 4.71
CA PHE A 84 -10.88 6.12 3.34
C PHE A 84 -9.43 5.64 3.32
N GLY A 85 -9.14 4.65 2.50
CA GLY A 85 -7.78 4.19 2.26
C GLY A 85 -7.69 3.35 1.00
N PHE A 86 -6.47 3.00 0.64
CA PHE A 86 -6.19 2.15 -0.50
C PHE A 86 -4.94 1.30 -0.28
N GLU A 87 -4.88 0.19 -0.99
CA GLU A 87 -3.73 -0.68 -1.17
C GLU A 87 -3.47 -0.84 -2.66
N LEU A 88 -2.25 -0.59 -3.10
CA LEU A 88 -1.79 -0.76 -4.45
C LEU A 88 -0.61 -1.72 -4.45
N THR A 89 -0.68 -2.81 -5.21
CA THR A 89 0.41 -3.79 -5.27
C THR A 89 0.59 -4.26 -6.70
N TRP A 90 1.83 -4.38 -7.14
CA TRP A 90 2.18 -5.02 -8.41
C TRP A 90 3.60 -5.61 -8.35
N GLY A 91 3.81 -6.66 -9.16
CA GLY A 91 5.09 -7.34 -9.28
C GLY A 91 5.40 -8.34 -8.17
N PHE A 92 4.48 -8.62 -7.25
CA PHE A 92 4.67 -9.58 -6.17
C PHE A 92 4.04 -10.94 -6.48
N GLY A 93 4.72 -11.71 -7.31
CA GLY A 93 4.27 -13.04 -7.72
C GLY A 93 3.42 -13.03 -8.99
N ASP A 94 2.59 -14.06 -9.16
CA ASP A 94 1.63 -14.20 -10.27
C ASP A 94 0.29 -13.58 -9.86
N GLU A 95 0.05 -12.37 -10.31
CA GLU A 95 -1.14 -11.57 -10.03
C GLU A 95 -2.23 -11.72 -11.13
N SER A 96 -2.07 -12.65 -12.07
CA SER A 96 -2.97 -12.82 -13.20
C SER A 96 -4.42 -13.15 -12.82
N ASN A 97 -4.64 -13.74 -11.66
CA ASN A 97 -5.98 -14.12 -11.18
C ASN A 97 -6.51 -13.25 -10.04
N ALA A 98 -5.63 -12.63 -9.28
CA ALA A 98 -6.00 -11.74 -8.17
C ALA A 98 -4.83 -10.87 -7.76
N THR A 99 -5.11 -9.66 -7.31
CA THR A 99 -4.15 -8.69 -6.79
C THR A 99 -4.49 -8.31 -5.35
N GLU A 100 -3.55 -7.70 -4.63
CA GLU A 100 -3.82 -7.08 -3.33
C GLU A 100 -4.43 -5.69 -3.46
N THR A 101 -4.67 -5.19 -4.67
CA THR A 101 -5.15 -3.84 -4.93
C THR A 101 -6.60 -3.68 -4.53
N ALA A 102 -6.90 -2.69 -3.71
CA ALA A 102 -8.26 -2.37 -3.25
C ALA A 102 -8.38 -0.94 -2.72
N ILE A 103 -9.62 -0.48 -2.67
CA ILE A 103 -10.06 0.72 -1.99
C ILE A 103 -10.79 0.30 -0.71
N PHE A 104 -10.56 1.02 0.38
CA PHE A 104 -11.29 0.86 1.64
C PHE A 104 -12.11 2.12 1.88
N TYR A 105 -13.39 1.97 2.07
CA TYR A 105 -14.27 3.07 2.39
C TYR A 105 -15.34 2.67 3.41
N ASP A 106 -15.45 3.44 4.50
CA ASP A 106 -16.40 3.22 5.58
C ASP A 106 -16.39 1.77 6.12
N GLY A 107 -15.20 1.17 6.22
CA GLY A 107 -14.98 -0.20 6.69
C GLY A 107 -15.17 -1.29 5.64
N LYS A 108 -15.58 -0.96 4.41
CA LYS A 108 -15.75 -1.90 3.30
C LYS A 108 -14.53 -1.94 2.40
N CYS A 109 -14.26 -3.12 1.85
CA CYS A 109 -13.17 -3.37 0.92
C CYS A 109 -13.73 -3.53 -0.51
N HIS A 110 -13.35 -2.62 -1.40
CA HIS A 110 -13.73 -2.59 -2.80
C HIS A 110 -12.53 -3.05 -3.63
N LYS A 111 -12.60 -4.27 -4.17
CA LYS A 111 -11.54 -4.80 -5.04
C LYS A 111 -11.56 -4.07 -6.36
N ILE A 112 -10.38 -3.69 -6.85
CA ILE A 112 -10.19 -3.05 -8.15
C ILE A 112 -9.23 -3.86 -9.02
N GLY A 113 -9.19 -3.53 -10.31
CA GLY A 113 -8.30 -4.15 -11.28
C GLY A 113 -6.82 -3.92 -10.98
N ALA A 114 -5.96 -4.56 -11.75
CA ALA A 114 -4.53 -4.34 -11.66
C ALA A 114 -4.19 -2.86 -11.88
N VAL A 115 -3.18 -2.37 -11.15
CA VAL A 115 -2.73 -0.98 -11.22
C VAL A 115 -1.47 -0.89 -12.05
N HIS A 116 -1.40 0.13 -12.88
CA HIS A 116 -0.23 0.47 -13.67
C HIS A 116 0.31 1.83 -13.24
N LEU A 117 1.62 1.94 -13.22
CA LEU A 117 2.34 3.19 -13.08
C LEU A 117 2.72 3.67 -14.48
N GLU A 118 2.29 4.89 -14.88
CA GLU A 118 2.54 5.40 -16.23
C GLU A 118 4.03 5.63 -16.53
N LYS A 119 4.81 5.94 -15.49
CA LYS A 119 6.26 6.16 -15.60
C LYS A 119 6.97 5.47 -14.45
N ASP A 120 7.74 4.45 -14.75
CA ASP A 120 8.54 3.78 -13.74
C ASP A 120 9.68 4.71 -13.29
N PRO A 121 9.82 4.98 -11.99
CA PRO A 121 10.92 5.77 -11.47
C PRO A 121 12.30 5.14 -11.76
N GLU A 122 12.40 3.82 -11.92
CA GLU A 122 13.64 3.16 -12.31
C GLU A 122 14.03 3.43 -13.77
N ASP A 123 13.06 3.73 -14.64
CA ASP A 123 13.29 4.08 -16.05
C ASP A 123 13.71 5.55 -16.26
N GLY A 124 14.21 6.21 -15.22
CA GLY A 124 14.80 7.56 -15.30
C GLY A 124 13.82 8.69 -15.01
N ALA A 125 12.57 8.41 -14.64
CA ALA A 125 11.65 9.42 -14.16
C ALA A 125 12.11 10.00 -12.82
N GLY A 126 12.81 9.19 -12.00
CA GLY A 126 13.30 9.56 -10.67
C GLY A 126 12.24 9.44 -9.57
N TRP A 127 12.66 8.96 -8.43
CA TRP A 127 11.79 8.65 -7.28
C TRP A 127 11.03 9.88 -6.72
N MET A 128 11.56 11.07 -6.91
CA MET A 128 10.98 12.32 -6.42
C MET A 128 10.15 13.07 -7.47
N ASN A 129 9.96 12.51 -8.67
CA ASN A 129 9.00 13.02 -9.64
C ASN A 129 7.58 12.55 -9.28
N GLU A 130 6.59 13.19 -9.88
CA GLU A 130 5.19 12.82 -9.69
C GLU A 130 4.89 11.43 -10.28
N TRP A 131 4.15 10.62 -9.54
CA TRP A 131 3.75 9.27 -9.92
C TRP A 131 2.26 9.26 -10.23
N HIS A 132 1.89 8.66 -11.36
CA HIS A 132 0.50 8.53 -11.77
C HIS A 132 0.11 7.06 -11.87
N PHE A 133 -0.95 6.68 -11.16
CA PHE A 133 -1.44 5.32 -11.01
C PHE A 133 -2.84 5.19 -11.60
N ILE A 134 -3.02 4.24 -12.50
CA ILE A 134 -4.31 3.95 -13.15
C ILE A 134 -4.63 2.47 -12.98
N SER A 135 -5.87 2.13 -12.63
CA SER A 135 -6.33 0.75 -12.64
C SER A 135 -6.88 0.35 -14.01
N GLU A 136 -6.71 -0.92 -14.40
CA GLU A 136 -7.20 -1.47 -15.68
C GLU A 136 -8.72 -1.36 -15.84
N ASP A 137 -9.47 -1.43 -14.76
CA ASP A 137 -10.92 -1.28 -14.75
C ASP A 137 -11.39 0.18 -14.71
N GLY A 138 -10.45 1.15 -14.72
CA GLY A 138 -10.73 2.59 -14.69
C GLY A 138 -11.32 3.11 -13.38
N ARG A 139 -11.28 2.30 -12.32
CA ARG A 139 -11.86 2.66 -11.00
C ARG A 139 -10.89 3.43 -10.10
N LEU A 140 -9.61 3.52 -10.47
CA LEU A 140 -8.61 4.28 -9.75
C LEU A 140 -7.79 5.12 -10.74
N ASP A 141 -7.71 6.39 -10.45
CA ASP A 141 -6.87 7.39 -11.12
C ASP A 141 -6.30 8.30 -10.04
N LEU A 142 -5.11 7.97 -9.56
CA LEU A 142 -4.45 8.66 -8.47
C LEU A 142 -3.07 9.17 -8.87
N THR A 143 -2.77 10.36 -8.41
CA THR A 143 -1.45 10.97 -8.53
C THR A 143 -0.83 11.12 -7.16
N MET A 144 0.43 10.73 -7.01
CA MET A 144 1.24 10.97 -5.82
C MET A 144 2.30 12.01 -6.14
N LYS A 145 2.33 13.09 -5.36
CA LYS A 145 3.40 14.09 -5.38
C LYS A 145 4.38 13.81 -4.24
N PRO A 146 5.57 13.26 -4.52
CA PRO A 146 6.55 12.93 -3.49
C PRO A 146 7.08 14.16 -2.75
N TYR A 147 7.37 13.99 -1.46
CA TYR A 147 8.10 14.99 -0.67
C TYR A 147 9.29 14.39 0.09
N TYR A 148 9.38 13.06 0.20
CA TYR A 148 10.49 12.39 0.90
C TYR A 148 10.68 10.96 0.37
N ASP A 149 11.93 10.57 0.15
CA ASP A 149 12.34 9.20 -0.19
C ASP A 149 13.33 8.69 0.87
N HIS A 150 12.95 7.61 1.54
CA HIS A 150 13.84 6.88 2.43
C HIS A 150 14.46 5.69 1.69
N TYR A 151 15.65 5.90 1.16
CA TYR A 151 16.39 4.85 0.47
C TYR A 151 17.20 3.99 1.45
N THR A 152 17.03 2.69 1.35
CA THR A 152 17.81 1.71 2.10
C THR A 152 18.46 0.70 1.15
N ASN A 153 19.76 0.46 1.34
CA ASN A 153 20.51 -0.54 0.61
C ASN A 153 21.25 -1.43 1.59
N LEU A 154 20.74 -2.61 1.83
CA LEU A 154 21.32 -3.63 2.71
C LEU A 154 21.73 -4.84 1.88
N LEU A 155 22.91 -4.80 1.28
CA LEU A 155 23.47 -5.86 0.45
C LEU A 155 24.82 -6.34 1.01
N PRO A 156 24.85 -7.01 2.17
CA PRO A 156 26.08 -7.50 2.76
C PRO A 156 26.76 -8.50 1.80
N LEU A 157 27.99 -8.17 1.40
CA LEU A 157 28.81 -8.95 0.47
C LEU A 157 28.16 -9.23 -0.92
N ASN A 158 27.11 -8.51 -1.29
CA ASN A 158 26.31 -8.73 -2.52
C ASN A 158 25.74 -10.16 -2.66
N LEU A 159 25.58 -10.88 -1.56
CA LEU A 159 25.07 -12.27 -1.58
C LEU A 159 23.57 -12.35 -1.28
N PHE A 160 23.10 -11.53 -0.39
CA PHE A 160 21.67 -11.42 -0.04
C PHE A 160 21.42 -10.03 0.54
N GLY A 161 20.20 -9.56 0.41
CA GLY A 161 19.84 -8.26 0.97
C GLY A 161 18.65 -7.63 0.28
N MET A 162 18.42 -6.37 0.57
CA MET A 162 17.29 -5.61 0.08
C MET A 162 17.71 -4.20 -0.31
N LYS A 163 17.18 -3.74 -1.44
CA LYS A 163 17.15 -2.32 -1.80
C LYS A 163 15.71 -1.86 -1.72
N THR A 164 15.46 -0.75 -1.05
CA THR A 164 14.10 -0.25 -0.88
C THR A 164 14.09 1.26 -1.00
N HIS A 165 13.15 1.79 -1.77
CA HIS A 165 12.73 3.17 -1.74
C HIS A 165 11.38 3.24 -1.02
N GLN A 166 11.31 3.98 0.08
CA GLN A 166 10.06 4.28 0.78
C GLN A 166 9.70 5.74 0.52
N VAL A 167 8.93 5.93 -0.54
CA VAL A 167 8.58 7.26 -1.02
C VAL A 167 7.28 7.72 -0.34
N HIS A 168 7.37 8.85 0.34
CA HIS A 168 6.23 9.49 1.00
C HIS A 168 5.75 10.67 0.14
N GLY A 169 4.44 10.76 -0.05
CA GLY A 169 3.84 11.78 -0.91
C GLY A 169 2.44 12.19 -0.49
N LEU A 170 1.97 13.25 -1.13
CA LEU A 170 0.58 13.67 -1.07
C LEU A 170 -0.16 13.06 -2.26
N TRP A 171 -1.31 12.48 -1.98
CA TRP A 171 -2.14 11.82 -2.97
C TRP A 171 -3.35 12.68 -3.34
N SER A 172 -3.71 12.63 -4.62
CA SER A 172 -4.90 13.28 -5.16
C SER A 172 -5.42 12.50 -6.35
N GLY A 173 -6.69 12.67 -6.69
CA GLY A 173 -7.30 12.01 -7.83
C GLY A 173 -8.67 11.43 -7.51
N LYS A 174 -9.08 10.41 -8.25
CA LYS A 174 -10.42 9.86 -8.21
C LYS A 174 -10.41 8.35 -8.02
N VAL A 175 -11.38 7.85 -7.27
CA VAL A 175 -11.67 6.42 -7.17
C VAL A 175 -13.17 6.16 -7.30
N VAL A 176 -13.54 4.96 -7.77
CA VAL A 176 -14.94 4.54 -7.96
C VAL A 176 -15.20 3.27 -7.15
N LEU A 177 -16.18 3.29 -6.28
CA LEU A 177 -16.60 2.17 -5.45
C LEU A 177 -17.40 1.13 -6.24
N ASP A 178 -17.72 -0.02 -5.64
CA ASP A 178 -18.46 -1.12 -6.30
C ASP A 178 -19.88 -0.72 -6.72
N ASP A 179 -20.49 0.24 -6.04
CA ASP A 179 -21.83 0.77 -6.35
C ASP A 179 -21.82 1.91 -7.38
N GLY A 180 -20.63 2.26 -7.89
CA GLY A 180 -20.45 3.37 -8.83
C GLY A 180 -20.28 4.74 -8.17
N THR A 181 -20.23 4.82 -6.85
CA THR A 181 -19.95 6.09 -6.15
C THR A 181 -18.54 6.57 -6.48
N GLU A 182 -18.41 7.79 -6.95
CA GLU A 182 -17.13 8.48 -7.19
C GLU A 182 -16.69 9.25 -5.95
N LEU A 183 -15.42 9.10 -5.57
CA LEU A 183 -14.75 9.83 -4.51
C LEU A 183 -13.55 10.59 -5.09
N ASN A 184 -13.35 11.86 -4.69
CA ASN A 184 -12.28 12.76 -5.18
C ASN A 184 -11.48 13.36 -4.04
#